data_65a4ecb2e886f7836a417837a5ab2929
#
_entry.id   65a4ecb2e886f7836a417837a5ab2929
#
_cell.length_a   1.000
_cell.length_b   1.000
_cell.length_c   1.000
_cell.angle_alpha   90.00
_cell.angle_beta   90.00
_cell.angle_gamma   90.00
#
_symmetry.space_group_name_H-M   'P 1'
#
loop_
_entity.id
_entity.type
_entity.pdbx_description
1 polymer ?
#
loop_
_entity_poly.entity_id
_entity_poly.type
_entity_poly.pdbx_seq_one_letter_code
_entity_poly.pdbx_strand_id
1 'polypeptide(L)'
;MPRFVLLSLAILIFGTAGRAADNWPRFRGPNGSGLSDDAIPAVWTDANRLWKIALPGAGHGSPVVWKDRVFVLCGNENTGARTALCVSAKDGATLWKKEIPGSPYHQHRSNSIATSTPAVDAERVYFAWGTPAKLTVAAYAHDGTPAWEADLGPVKREHGFGCSPIVHGGLLILSNDQESDGALFALDAATGRARWKLPREENHSNYATPCIYKAPGGAEQIIIPSWRLGITGVDFASGRQLWQNSVFGKKAERAIASPLVAGEFVIANCGFVGRDKHVVVLKPGKNPGTMDEAWRCEKSAPHIPSPIVVGDRMFLWSDLGVIQCLKLATGEVIWTERVAGEFFGSPVCAGGRLFSVDKTGIVVVVAAADKFEMLARNPLEESTQATPAIAGGRMFIRTSEHLHCIGTAHP
;
A
#
# COMPACT_ATOMS: atom_id res chain seq x y z
N MET A 1 -1.82 49.42 -51.16
CA MET A 1 -1.61 48.04 -50.67
C MET A 1 -1.04 48.11 -49.26
N PRO A 2 -1.82 47.81 -48.19
CA PRO A 2 -1.31 47.81 -46.85
C PRO A 2 -0.67 46.43 -46.53
N ARG A 3 0.55 46.42 -46.00
CA ARG A 3 1.28 45.24 -45.49
C ARG A 3 0.76 44.89 -44.10
N PHE A 4 0.13 43.73 -43.95
CA PHE A 4 -0.17 43.10 -42.67
C PHE A 4 1.08 42.48 -42.10
N VAL A 5 1.50 42.94 -40.91
CA VAL A 5 2.54 42.33 -40.09
C VAL A 5 1.83 41.31 -39.17
N LEU A 6 2.06 40.02 -39.38
CA LEU A 6 1.64 38.98 -38.47
C LEU A 6 2.59 38.96 -37.26
N LEU A 7 2.11 39.35 -36.11
CA LEU A 7 2.81 39.17 -34.83
C LEU A 7 2.52 37.74 -34.34
N SER A 8 3.50 36.86 -34.40
CA SER A 8 3.43 35.50 -33.80
C SER A 8 3.61 35.63 -32.28
N LEU A 9 2.52 35.39 -31.54
CA LEU A 9 2.53 35.34 -30.09
C LEU A 9 3.03 33.95 -29.67
N ALA A 10 4.27 33.82 -29.23
CA ALA A 10 4.82 32.63 -28.64
C ALA A 10 4.24 32.48 -27.20
N ILE A 11 3.31 31.58 -27.02
CA ILE A 11 2.80 31.18 -25.69
C ILE A 11 3.87 30.33 -25.03
N LEU A 12 4.63 30.91 -24.11
CA LEU A 12 5.48 30.17 -23.17
C LEU A 12 4.56 29.44 -22.18
N ILE A 13 4.38 28.12 -22.40
CA ILE A 13 3.75 27.25 -21.40
C ILE A 13 4.79 27.03 -20.30
N PHE A 14 4.70 27.83 -19.23
CA PHE A 14 5.36 27.50 -17.98
C PHE A 14 4.67 26.27 -17.42
N GLY A 15 5.28 25.08 -17.59
CA GLY A 15 4.93 23.90 -16.83
C GLY A 15 5.06 24.25 -15.35
N THR A 16 3.94 24.31 -14.63
CA THR A 16 3.96 24.35 -13.17
C THR A 16 4.63 23.05 -12.72
N ALA A 17 5.86 23.15 -12.21
CA ALA A 17 6.47 22.05 -11.48
C ALA A 17 5.47 21.64 -10.41
N GLY A 18 4.91 20.42 -10.53
CA GLY A 18 3.98 19.88 -9.57
C GLY A 18 4.65 19.94 -8.19
N ARG A 19 3.99 20.58 -7.22
CA ARG A 19 4.49 20.62 -5.85
C ARG A 19 4.51 19.17 -5.35
N ALA A 20 5.68 18.71 -4.89
CA ALA A 20 5.85 17.39 -4.27
C ALA A 20 4.72 17.13 -3.24
N ALA A 21 4.14 15.94 -3.26
CA ALA A 21 3.10 15.57 -2.30
C ALA A 21 3.74 15.43 -0.91
N ASP A 22 3.36 16.30 0.03
CA ASP A 22 3.92 16.33 1.39
C ASP A 22 3.51 15.11 2.24
N ASN A 23 2.64 14.21 1.71
CA ASN A 23 2.02 13.16 2.50
C ASN A 23 1.99 11.81 1.77
N TRP A 24 2.29 10.74 2.53
CA TRP A 24 2.09 9.34 2.16
C TRP A 24 1.28 8.66 3.26
N PRO A 25 -0.07 8.86 3.27
CA PRO A 25 -0.88 8.75 4.48
C PRO A 25 -1.26 7.33 4.89
N ARG A 26 -0.94 6.33 4.10
CA ARG A 26 -1.29 4.92 4.31
C ARG A 26 -0.39 3.99 3.51
N PHE A 27 -0.60 2.68 3.64
CA PHE A 27 0.04 1.69 2.78
C PHE A 27 -0.12 2.06 1.29
N ARG A 28 1.02 2.20 0.59
CA ARG A 28 1.12 2.63 -0.81
C ARG A 28 0.56 4.02 -1.10
N GLY A 29 0.59 4.93 -0.13
CA GLY A 29 0.27 6.35 -0.34
C GLY A 29 -1.18 6.65 -0.67
N PRO A 30 -1.46 7.75 -1.39
CA PRO A 30 -2.82 8.19 -1.69
C PRO A 30 -3.66 7.08 -2.34
N ASN A 31 -4.74 6.70 -1.69
CA ASN A 31 -5.65 5.62 -2.07
C ASN A 31 -4.97 4.27 -2.42
N GLY A 32 -3.76 4.03 -1.93
CA GLY A 32 -3.01 2.81 -2.23
C GLY A 32 -2.48 2.73 -3.65
N SER A 33 -2.41 3.85 -4.38
CA SER A 33 -1.98 3.90 -5.78
C SER A 33 -0.52 3.53 -6.00
N GLY A 34 0.33 3.78 -5.02
CA GLY A 34 1.78 3.62 -5.15
C GLY A 34 2.46 4.73 -5.95
N LEU A 35 1.75 5.82 -6.28
CA LEU A 35 2.22 6.88 -7.16
C LEU A 35 2.66 8.13 -6.39
N SER A 36 3.74 8.74 -6.84
CA SER A 36 4.20 10.07 -6.46
C SER A 36 4.76 10.80 -7.70
N ASP A 37 4.55 12.10 -7.75
CA ASP A 37 5.18 12.98 -8.74
C ASP A 37 6.59 13.42 -8.33
N ASP A 38 7.05 13.02 -7.15
CA ASP A 38 8.35 13.39 -6.60
C ASP A 38 9.50 12.86 -7.48
N ALA A 39 10.55 13.65 -7.58
CA ALA A 39 11.77 13.26 -8.26
C ALA A 39 12.71 12.51 -7.29
N ILE A 40 12.70 11.18 -7.32
CA ILE A 40 13.64 10.36 -6.57
C ILE A 40 14.80 9.95 -7.47
N PRO A 41 16.07 10.05 -7.04
CA PRO A 41 17.22 9.58 -7.82
C PRO A 41 17.08 8.10 -8.19
N ALA A 42 17.40 7.73 -9.43
CA ALA A 42 17.41 6.32 -9.83
C ALA A 42 18.65 5.60 -9.30
N VAL A 43 19.81 6.21 -9.43
CA VAL A 43 21.09 5.71 -8.90
C VAL A 43 21.42 6.46 -7.62
N TRP A 44 21.79 5.73 -6.58
CA TRP A 44 22.08 6.31 -5.26
C TRP A 44 23.57 6.30 -4.97
N THR A 45 24.04 7.45 -4.58
CA THR A 45 25.37 7.67 -4.00
C THR A 45 25.20 7.94 -2.50
N ASP A 46 26.32 8.08 -1.77
CA ASP A 46 26.27 8.46 -0.35
C ASP A 46 25.58 9.81 -0.13
N ALA A 47 25.71 10.74 -1.08
CA ALA A 47 25.03 12.04 -1.02
C ALA A 47 23.49 11.93 -1.11
N ASN A 48 22.96 10.84 -1.64
CA ASN A 48 21.52 10.59 -1.71
C ASN A 48 20.98 9.90 -0.46
N ARG A 49 21.82 9.34 0.38
CA ARG A 49 21.46 8.73 1.68
C ARG A 49 21.39 9.83 2.74
N LEU A 50 20.26 10.53 2.83
CA LEU A 50 20.14 11.71 3.68
C LEU A 50 20.31 11.39 5.16
N TRP A 51 19.74 10.26 5.59
CA TRP A 51 19.94 9.70 6.93
C TRP A 51 19.56 8.22 6.99
N LYS A 52 20.12 7.52 7.98
CA LYS A 52 19.80 6.15 8.37
C LYS A 52 19.73 6.11 9.88
N ILE A 53 18.64 5.56 10.44
CA ILE A 53 18.47 5.43 11.88
C ILE A 53 18.14 3.99 12.27
N ALA A 54 18.62 3.54 13.43
CA ALA A 54 18.23 2.26 13.98
C ALA A 54 16.78 2.28 14.48
N LEU A 55 16.04 1.21 14.22
CA LEU A 55 14.68 1.02 14.70
C LEU A 55 14.68 0.25 16.04
N PRO A 56 13.72 0.53 16.94
CA PRO A 56 13.65 -0.15 18.25
C PRO A 56 13.13 -1.60 18.16
N GLY A 57 12.96 -2.12 16.95
CA GLY A 57 12.52 -3.49 16.70
C GLY A 57 12.19 -3.74 15.24
N ALA A 58 12.03 -5.01 14.88
CA ALA A 58 11.74 -5.46 13.53
C ALA A 58 10.26 -5.21 13.14
N GLY A 59 9.95 -5.50 11.88
CA GLY A 59 8.58 -5.48 11.35
C GLY A 59 8.53 -5.36 9.84
N HIS A 60 7.39 -5.71 9.25
CA HIS A 60 7.16 -5.63 7.80
C HIS A 60 6.24 -4.46 7.40
N GLY A 61 5.65 -3.76 8.38
CA GLY A 61 4.82 -2.58 8.14
C GLY A 61 5.65 -1.47 7.48
N SER A 62 5.08 -0.85 6.45
CA SER A 62 5.71 0.24 5.71
C SER A 62 5.68 1.54 6.52
N PRO A 63 6.60 2.47 6.29
CA PRO A 63 6.47 3.82 6.84
C PRO A 63 5.29 4.56 6.20
N VAL A 64 4.72 5.50 6.94
CA VAL A 64 3.79 6.51 6.42
C VAL A 64 4.31 7.89 6.77
N VAL A 65 3.95 8.88 5.95
CA VAL A 65 4.48 10.23 6.07
C VAL A 65 3.34 11.24 6.11
N TRP A 66 3.43 12.18 7.04
CA TRP A 66 2.58 13.35 7.08
C TRP A 66 3.41 14.58 7.36
N LYS A 67 3.55 15.43 6.36
CA LYS A 67 4.42 16.62 6.38
C LYS A 67 5.87 16.23 6.79
N ASP A 68 6.31 16.74 7.94
CA ASP A 68 7.65 16.54 8.50
C ASP A 68 7.80 15.30 9.41
N ARG A 69 6.81 14.40 9.45
CA ARG A 69 6.77 13.24 10.34
C ARG A 69 6.69 11.94 9.57
N VAL A 70 7.47 10.98 10.01
CA VAL A 70 7.42 9.58 9.54
C VAL A 70 7.00 8.70 10.69
N PHE A 71 6.01 7.83 10.47
CA PHE A 71 5.48 6.93 11.47
C PHE A 71 5.70 5.48 11.06
N VAL A 72 6.15 4.65 12.02
CA VAL A 72 6.32 3.20 11.84
C VAL A 72 5.93 2.45 13.12
N LEU A 73 5.43 1.23 12.95
CA LEU A 73 5.23 0.29 14.05
C LEU A 73 6.39 -0.70 14.06
N CYS A 74 7.06 -0.86 15.19
CA CYS A 74 8.13 -1.81 15.41
C CYS A 74 7.70 -2.90 16.40
N GLY A 75 8.29 -4.08 16.33
CA GLY A 75 7.99 -5.19 17.22
C GLY A 75 9.21 -5.93 17.69
N ASN A 76 9.14 -6.44 18.91
CA ASN A 76 10.11 -7.35 19.49
C ASN A 76 9.46 -8.72 19.67
N GLU A 77 9.77 -9.66 18.79
CA GLU A 77 9.13 -10.98 18.76
C GLU A 77 9.43 -11.82 20.01
N ASN A 78 10.58 -11.58 20.68
CA ASN A 78 10.96 -12.29 21.88
C ASN A 78 10.11 -11.90 23.09
N THR A 79 9.67 -10.64 23.15
CA THR A 79 8.86 -10.12 24.26
C THR A 79 7.38 -9.95 23.89
N GLY A 80 7.06 -9.96 22.59
CA GLY A 80 5.73 -9.60 22.09
C GLY A 80 5.41 -8.11 22.16
N ALA A 81 6.33 -7.29 22.70
CA ALA A 81 6.16 -5.85 22.83
C ALA A 81 6.23 -5.15 21.45
N ARG A 82 5.56 -4.01 21.34
CA ARG A 82 5.60 -3.16 20.16
C ARG A 82 6.02 -1.75 20.52
N THR A 83 6.50 -1.02 19.53
CA THR A 83 6.81 0.41 19.65
C THR A 83 6.18 1.16 18.50
N ALA A 84 5.24 2.05 18.80
CA ALA A 84 4.80 3.07 17.86
C ALA A 84 5.84 4.20 17.88
N LEU A 85 6.41 4.51 16.71
CA LEU A 85 7.52 5.45 16.56
C LEU A 85 7.13 6.57 15.59
N CYS A 86 7.48 7.80 15.96
CA CYS A 86 7.47 8.96 15.10
C CYS A 86 8.86 9.57 15.04
N VAL A 87 9.34 9.80 13.82
CA VAL A 87 10.63 10.46 13.59
C VAL A 87 10.44 11.66 12.65
N SER A 88 11.37 12.59 12.74
CA SER A 88 11.47 13.73 11.82
C SER A 88 11.83 13.25 10.41
N ALA A 89 11.04 13.63 9.42
CA ALA A 89 11.36 13.34 8.02
C ALA A 89 12.64 14.04 7.55
N LYS A 90 13.03 15.14 8.22
CA LYS A 90 14.20 15.97 7.86
C LYS A 90 15.52 15.25 8.13
N ASP A 91 15.66 14.70 9.34
CA ASP A 91 16.95 14.23 9.88
C ASP A 91 16.88 12.88 10.62
N GLY A 92 15.68 12.25 10.68
CA GLY A 92 15.48 10.98 11.36
C GLY A 92 15.44 11.09 12.90
N ALA A 93 15.52 12.28 13.49
CA ALA A 93 15.45 12.44 14.94
C ALA A 93 14.12 11.89 15.49
N THR A 94 14.21 11.10 16.58
CA THR A 94 13.01 10.60 17.25
C THR A 94 12.23 11.76 17.86
N LEU A 95 11.01 11.99 17.39
CA LEU A 95 10.09 12.97 17.95
C LEU A 95 9.34 12.40 19.14
N TRP A 96 8.87 11.17 19.03
CA TRP A 96 8.30 10.41 20.14
C TRP A 96 8.30 8.90 19.85
N LYS A 97 8.22 8.11 20.91
CA LYS A 97 7.98 6.67 20.87
C LYS A 97 6.99 6.28 21.95
N LYS A 98 6.14 5.26 21.67
CA LYS A 98 5.21 4.66 22.64
C LYS A 98 5.46 3.18 22.69
N GLU A 99 5.88 2.71 23.84
CA GLU A 99 6.08 1.29 24.13
C GLU A 99 4.72 0.66 24.49
N ILE A 100 4.38 -0.42 23.82
CA ILE A 100 3.14 -1.16 23.98
C ILE A 100 3.52 -2.54 24.51
N PRO A 101 3.27 -2.83 25.78
CA PRO A 101 3.55 -4.13 26.36
C PRO A 101 2.85 -5.25 25.60
N GLY A 102 3.46 -6.43 25.56
CA GLY A 102 2.90 -7.60 24.94
C GLY A 102 3.43 -8.88 25.52
N SER A 103 2.96 -10.00 25.03
CA SER A 103 3.49 -11.33 25.31
C SER A 103 3.81 -12.04 24.00
N PRO A 104 4.84 -12.87 23.94
CA PRO A 104 5.18 -13.62 22.75
C PRO A 104 4.03 -14.55 22.35
N TYR A 105 3.80 -14.68 21.06
CA TYR A 105 2.87 -15.67 20.49
C TYR A 105 3.39 -16.14 19.14
N HIS A 106 2.93 -17.30 18.71
CA HIS A 106 3.41 -17.87 17.45
C HIS A 106 3.04 -16.99 16.25
N GLN A 107 4.02 -16.73 15.43
CA GLN A 107 3.89 -16.04 14.14
C GLN A 107 4.40 -16.95 13.02
N HIS A 108 3.78 -16.88 11.87
CA HIS A 108 4.35 -17.50 10.69
C HIS A 108 5.63 -16.77 10.26
N ARG A 109 6.67 -17.52 9.86
CA ARG A 109 8.00 -17.00 9.48
C ARG A 109 8.00 -15.89 8.41
N SER A 110 6.95 -15.77 7.61
CA SER A 110 6.79 -14.71 6.59
C SER A 110 5.99 -13.50 7.10
N ASN A 111 5.66 -13.47 8.39
CA ASN A 111 4.96 -12.37 9.02
C ASN A 111 5.78 -11.82 10.20
N SER A 112 5.34 -10.73 10.78
CA SER A 112 5.89 -10.16 12.01
C SER A 112 4.77 -9.63 12.89
N ILE A 113 5.04 -9.39 14.17
CA ILE A 113 4.07 -8.78 15.08
C ILE A 113 3.80 -7.29 14.76
N ALA A 114 4.55 -6.71 13.82
CA ALA A 114 4.46 -5.32 13.35
C ALA A 114 4.37 -5.25 11.81
N THR A 115 3.45 -6.02 11.21
CA THR A 115 3.25 -6.07 9.74
C THR A 115 2.27 -5.02 9.25
N SER A 116 1.30 -4.61 10.07
CA SER A 116 0.33 -3.57 9.68
C SER A 116 1.03 -2.23 9.49
N THR A 117 0.81 -1.61 8.32
CA THR A 117 1.26 -0.24 8.04
C THR A 117 0.29 0.73 8.70
N PRO A 118 0.76 1.78 9.40
CA PRO A 118 -0.13 2.79 9.98
C PRO A 118 -0.94 3.53 8.93
N ALA A 119 -2.01 4.22 9.36
CA ALA A 119 -2.66 5.27 8.58
C ALA A 119 -2.53 6.61 9.32
N VAL A 120 -2.55 7.72 8.59
CA VAL A 120 -2.41 9.06 9.17
C VAL A 120 -3.31 10.04 8.41
N ASP A 121 -3.92 10.96 9.13
CA ASP A 121 -4.66 12.10 8.60
C ASP A 121 -4.13 13.43 9.17
N ALA A 122 -4.86 14.50 8.99
CA ALA A 122 -4.46 15.82 9.46
C ALA A 122 -4.34 15.93 10.99
N GLU A 123 -5.03 15.07 11.73
CA GLU A 123 -5.17 15.16 13.17
C GLU A 123 -4.41 14.06 13.92
N ARG A 124 -4.38 12.84 13.36
CA ARG A 124 -3.96 11.65 14.07
C ARG A 124 -3.19 10.67 13.21
N VAL A 125 -2.42 9.81 13.89
CA VAL A 125 -1.87 8.58 13.34
C VAL A 125 -2.54 7.38 14.01
N TYR A 126 -2.84 6.35 13.22
CA TYR A 126 -3.57 5.16 13.63
C TYR A 126 -2.70 3.92 13.41
N PHE A 127 -2.46 3.18 14.47
CA PHE A 127 -1.73 1.91 14.47
C PHE A 127 -2.69 0.77 14.71
N ALA A 128 -2.54 -0.33 13.97
CA ALA A 128 -3.30 -1.54 14.19
C ALA A 128 -2.37 -2.74 14.39
N TRP A 129 -2.73 -3.63 15.30
CA TRP A 129 -2.02 -4.89 15.49
C TRP A 129 -2.94 -5.95 16.08
N GLY A 130 -2.64 -7.22 15.78
CA GLY A 130 -3.39 -8.35 16.29
C GLY A 130 -2.57 -9.20 17.23
N THR A 131 -3.25 -9.77 18.21
CA THR A 131 -2.82 -10.91 19.01
C THR A 131 -3.90 -11.98 18.92
N PRO A 132 -3.66 -13.24 19.32
CA PRO A 132 -4.72 -14.26 19.33
C PRO A 132 -5.98 -13.81 20.12
N ALA A 133 -5.80 -13.00 21.16
CA ALA A 133 -6.90 -12.53 22.01
C ALA A 133 -7.57 -11.25 21.51
N LYS A 134 -6.86 -10.38 20.77
CA LYS A 134 -7.31 -9.00 20.55
C LYS A 134 -6.76 -8.42 19.26
N LEU A 135 -7.64 -7.83 18.44
CA LEU A 135 -7.28 -6.89 17.39
C LEU A 135 -7.40 -5.47 17.94
N THR A 136 -6.30 -4.79 18.07
CA THR A 136 -6.24 -3.44 18.62
C THR A 136 -6.04 -2.42 17.52
N VAL A 137 -6.76 -1.30 17.61
CA VAL A 137 -6.46 -0.05 16.89
C VAL A 137 -6.22 1.03 17.93
N ALA A 138 -5.08 1.72 17.84
CA ALA A 138 -4.76 2.84 18.71
C ALA A 138 -4.47 4.10 17.88
N ALA A 139 -5.04 5.22 18.30
CA ALA A 139 -4.85 6.52 17.69
C ALA A 139 -4.07 7.45 18.63
N TYR A 140 -3.14 8.18 18.04
CA TYR A 140 -2.35 9.21 18.71
C TYR A 140 -2.44 10.52 17.92
N ALA A 141 -2.45 11.65 18.60
CA ALA A 141 -2.17 12.92 17.97
C ALA A 141 -0.73 12.93 17.39
N HIS A 142 -0.41 13.86 16.50
CA HIS A 142 0.91 13.91 15.85
C HIS A 142 2.08 14.17 16.83
N ASP A 143 1.78 14.69 18.01
CA ASP A 143 2.76 14.89 19.11
C ASP A 143 2.93 13.64 20.00
N GLY A 144 2.20 12.55 19.71
CA GLY A 144 2.22 11.31 20.45
C GLY A 144 1.24 11.28 21.63
N THR A 145 0.39 12.29 21.82
CA THR A 145 -0.66 12.25 22.85
C THR A 145 -1.68 11.15 22.49
N PRO A 146 -1.95 10.18 23.39
CA PRO A 146 -2.97 9.17 23.15
C PRO A 146 -4.35 9.80 22.95
N ALA A 147 -5.06 9.39 21.89
CA ALA A 147 -6.41 9.87 21.61
C ALA A 147 -7.47 8.84 22.00
N TRP A 148 -7.36 7.62 21.49
CA TRP A 148 -8.27 6.52 21.81
C TRP A 148 -7.62 5.16 21.44
N GLU A 149 -8.18 4.09 22.03
CA GLU A 149 -7.91 2.70 21.68
C GLU A 149 -9.21 1.95 21.50
N ALA A 150 -9.29 1.06 20.51
CA ALA A 150 -10.44 0.21 20.26
C ALA A 150 -9.99 -1.27 20.18
N ASP A 151 -10.82 -2.14 20.76
CA ASP A 151 -10.72 -3.59 20.65
C ASP A 151 -11.76 -4.10 19.66
N LEU A 152 -11.31 -4.78 18.61
CA LEU A 152 -12.17 -5.30 17.54
C LEU A 152 -12.37 -6.82 17.63
N GLY A 153 -12.00 -7.42 18.76
CA GLY A 153 -12.14 -8.84 19.04
C GLY A 153 -10.90 -9.68 18.71
N PRO A 154 -10.97 -10.99 18.83
CA PRO A 154 -9.83 -11.89 18.65
C PRO A 154 -9.38 -11.99 17.21
N VAL A 155 -8.08 -12.35 17.02
CA VAL A 155 -7.52 -12.65 15.71
C VAL A 155 -7.27 -14.14 15.60
N LYS A 156 -8.05 -14.80 14.75
CA LYS A 156 -7.97 -16.24 14.47
C LYS A 156 -7.40 -16.44 13.07
N ARG A 157 -6.07 -16.45 12.97
CA ARG A 157 -5.35 -16.52 11.70
C ARG A 157 -4.11 -17.39 11.81
N GLU A 158 -3.92 -18.29 10.84
CA GLU A 158 -2.74 -19.15 10.74
C GLU A 158 -1.43 -18.37 10.65
N HIS A 159 -1.42 -17.26 9.91
CA HIS A 159 -0.21 -16.46 9.67
C HIS A 159 -0.13 -15.15 10.48
N GLY A 160 -1.05 -14.93 11.43
CA GLY A 160 -1.12 -13.69 12.21
C GLY A 160 -1.79 -12.51 11.46
N PHE A 161 -1.80 -11.34 12.07
CA PHE A 161 -2.44 -10.14 11.54
C PHE A 161 -1.51 -9.38 10.59
N GLY A 162 -2.03 -8.92 9.44
CA GLY A 162 -1.23 -8.21 8.44
C GLY A 162 -1.99 -7.16 7.63
N CYS A 163 -3.32 -6.98 7.88
CA CYS A 163 -4.08 -5.92 7.23
C CYS A 163 -3.66 -4.54 7.76
N SER A 164 -3.76 -3.53 6.92
CA SER A 164 -3.46 -2.15 7.30
C SER A 164 -4.74 -1.31 7.33
N PRO A 165 -4.91 -0.40 8.29
CA PRO A 165 -6.02 0.54 8.30
C PRO A 165 -5.89 1.55 7.17
N ILE A 166 -7.02 2.12 6.78
CA ILE A 166 -7.08 3.34 5.98
C ILE A 166 -7.96 4.36 6.68
N VAL A 167 -7.66 5.64 6.49
CA VAL A 167 -8.48 6.74 6.97
C VAL A 167 -8.98 7.56 5.78
N HIS A 168 -10.30 7.76 5.70
CA HIS A 168 -10.95 8.50 4.63
C HIS A 168 -12.28 9.06 5.13
N GLY A 169 -12.65 10.27 4.75
CA GLY A 169 -13.96 10.87 5.07
C GLY A 169 -14.37 10.82 6.54
N GLY A 170 -13.41 10.90 7.48
CA GLY A 170 -13.66 10.83 8.92
C GLY A 170 -13.90 9.41 9.46
N LEU A 171 -13.72 8.38 8.63
CA LEU A 171 -13.79 6.97 9.04
C LEU A 171 -12.42 6.31 8.94
N LEU A 172 -12.11 5.47 9.92
CA LEU A 172 -11.03 4.49 9.85
C LEU A 172 -11.63 3.15 9.44
N ILE A 173 -11.14 2.60 8.33
CA ILE A 173 -11.59 1.32 7.77
C ILE A 173 -10.51 0.29 8.00
N LEU A 174 -10.88 -0.88 8.52
CA LEU A 174 -9.97 -2.00 8.75
C LEU A 174 -10.65 -3.32 8.44
N SER A 175 -9.99 -4.19 7.66
CA SER A 175 -10.44 -5.55 7.40
C SER A 175 -9.81 -6.54 8.38
N ASN A 176 -10.61 -7.45 8.88
CA ASN A 176 -10.19 -8.63 9.62
C ASN A 176 -10.85 -9.88 9.03
N ASP A 177 -10.55 -10.18 7.77
CA ASP A 177 -10.94 -11.45 7.16
C ASP A 177 -10.12 -12.56 7.79
N GLN A 178 -10.77 -13.50 8.45
CA GLN A 178 -10.14 -14.57 9.25
C GLN A 178 -10.96 -15.87 9.18
N GLU A 179 -10.47 -16.91 9.83
CA GLU A 179 -11.05 -18.25 9.78
C GLU A 179 -12.47 -18.35 10.38
N SER A 180 -12.81 -17.44 11.28
CA SER A 180 -14.17 -17.30 11.82
C SER A 180 -14.42 -15.87 12.30
N ASP A 181 -15.66 -15.42 12.26
CA ASP A 181 -16.10 -14.11 12.75
C ASP A 181 -15.37 -12.91 12.08
N GLY A 182 -14.93 -13.09 10.83
CA GLY A 182 -14.32 -12.04 10.03
C GLY A 182 -15.25 -10.85 9.81
N ALA A 183 -14.68 -9.66 9.66
CA ALA A 183 -15.47 -8.46 9.38
C ALA A 183 -14.63 -7.35 8.73
N LEU A 184 -15.33 -6.48 8.01
CA LEU A 184 -14.86 -5.14 7.66
C LEU A 184 -15.45 -4.16 8.69
N PHE A 185 -14.57 -3.37 9.30
CA PHE A 185 -14.94 -2.39 10.33
C PHE A 185 -14.81 -0.98 9.81
N ALA A 186 -15.72 -0.11 10.18
CA ALA A 186 -15.57 1.33 10.10
C ALA A 186 -15.72 1.94 11.49
N LEU A 187 -14.69 2.65 11.92
CA LEU A 187 -14.67 3.38 13.17
C LEU A 187 -14.69 4.87 12.87
N ASP A 188 -15.33 5.64 13.72
CA ASP A 188 -15.20 7.09 13.72
C ASP A 188 -13.73 7.44 14.02
N ALA A 189 -13.05 8.13 13.10
CA ALA A 189 -11.62 8.40 13.21
C ALA A 189 -11.27 9.31 14.40
N ALA A 190 -12.20 10.15 14.84
CA ALA A 190 -11.98 11.04 15.98
C ALA A 190 -12.10 10.35 17.34
N THR A 191 -12.95 9.31 17.45
CA THR A 191 -13.36 8.73 18.73
C THR A 191 -13.08 7.23 18.87
N GLY A 192 -12.77 6.52 17.77
CA GLY A 192 -12.62 5.06 17.76
C GLY A 192 -13.93 4.26 17.89
N ARG A 193 -15.08 4.94 17.99
CA ARG A 193 -16.38 4.27 18.11
C ARG A 193 -16.77 3.63 16.79
N ALA A 194 -17.30 2.39 16.85
CA ALA A 194 -17.80 1.72 15.66
C ALA A 194 -18.97 2.51 15.04
N ARG A 195 -18.87 2.78 13.75
CA ARG A 195 -19.93 3.39 12.93
C ARG A 195 -20.75 2.29 12.27
N TRP A 196 -20.08 1.28 11.72
CA TRP A 196 -20.68 0.07 11.20
C TRP A 196 -19.68 -1.08 11.19
N LYS A 197 -20.20 -2.29 11.13
CA LYS A 197 -19.46 -3.54 10.99
C LYS A 197 -20.16 -4.39 9.94
N LEU A 198 -19.46 -4.81 8.90
CA LEU A 198 -19.94 -5.76 7.91
C LEU A 198 -19.33 -7.12 8.19
N PRO A 199 -20.09 -8.11 8.66
CA PRO A 199 -19.60 -9.49 8.79
C PRO A 199 -19.16 -10.04 7.45
N ARG A 200 -18.06 -10.81 7.44
CA ARG A 200 -17.53 -11.45 6.25
C ARG A 200 -17.32 -12.93 6.55
N GLU A 201 -18.06 -13.77 5.86
CA GLU A 201 -18.03 -15.22 6.03
C GLU A 201 -16.85 -15.81 5.21
N GLU A 202 -15.64 -15.60 5.70
CA GLU A 202 -14.44 -16.18 5.17
C GLU A 202 -13.99 -17.37 6.02
N ASN A 203 -13.44 -18.41 5.37
CA ASN A 203 -12.84 -19.53 6.06
C ASN A 203 -11.30 -19.46 6.06
N HIS A 204 -10.75 -18.40 5.49
CA HIS A 204 -9.31 -18.16 5.37
C HIS A 204 -8.97 -16.69 5.57
N SER A 205 -7.73 -16.46 6.00
CA SER A 205 -7.22 -15.12 6.21
C SER A 205 -6.86 -14.45 4.88
N ASN A 206 -7.31 -13.22 4.70
CA ASN A 206 -6.87 -12.29 3.67
C ASN A 206 -6.10 -11.14 4.31
N TYR A 207 -5.20 -10.52 3.56
CA TYR A 207 -4.26 -9.52 4.11
C TYR A 207 -4.31 -8.20 3.36
N ALA A 208 -5.16 -8.10 2.35
CA ALA A 208 -5.31 -6.92 1.50
C ALA A 208 -5.76 -5.69 2.31
N THR A 209 -5.12 -4.56 2.03
CA THR A 209 -5.55 -3.25 2.53
C THR A 209 -6.59 -2.67 1.57
N PRO A 210 -7.80 -2.28 2.04
CA PRO A 210 -8.86 -1.76 1.17
C PRO A 210 -8.46 -0.47 0.43
N CYS A 211 -9.15 -0.14 -0.66
CA CYS A 211 -9.07 1.17 -1.31
C CYS A 211 -10.47 1.75 -1.56
N ILE A 212 -10.54 3.02 -1.91
CA ILE A 212 -11.80 3.73 -2.18
C ILE A 212 -12.00 3.82 -3.68
N TYR A 213 -13.17 3.41 -4.14
CA TYR A 213 -13.64 3.57 -5.51
C TYR A 213 -14.83 4.54 -5.54
N LYS A 214 -14.79 5.46 -6.45
CA LYS A 214 -15.91 6.35 -6.73
C LYS A 214 -16.37 6.13 -8.16
N ALA A 215 -17.49 5.42 -8.31
CA ALA A 215 -18.12 5.24 -9.59
C ALA A 215 -18.52 6.60 -10.18
N PRO A 216 -18.46 6.80 -11.52
CA PRO A 216 -18.95 8.02 -12.14
C PRO A 216 -20.40 8.31 -11.74
N GLY A 217 -20.65 9.49 -11.14
CA GLY A 217 -21.97 9.88 -10.62
C GLY A 217 -22.50 9.09 -9.43
N GLY A 218 -21.71 8.16 -8.86
CA GLY A 218 -22.09 7.28 -7.76
C GLY A 218 -21.51 7.67 -6.40
N ALA A 219 -21.97 6.94 -5.37
CA ALA A 219 -21.41 7.03 -4.02
C ALA A 219 -20.01 6.39 -3.94
N GLU A 220 -19.25 6.80 -2.94
CA GLU A 220 -17.95 6.18 -2.64
C GLU A 220 -18.14 4.75 -2.11
N GLN A 221 -17.27 3.87 -2.53
CA GLN A 221 -17.28 2.45 -2.18
C GLN A 221 -15.93 2.02 -1.64
N ILE A 222 -15.94 1.13 -0.68
CA ILE A 222 -14.74 0.42 -0.23
C ILE A 222 -14.59 -0.83 -1.08
N ILE A 223 -13.44 -0.99 -1.70
CA ILE A 223 -13.09 -2.19 -2.46
C ILE A 223 -12.22 -3.08 -1.58
N ILE A 224 -12.64 -4.31 -1.42
CA ILE A 224 -11.92 -5.33 -0.65
C ILE A 224 -11.93 -6.67 -1.37
N PRO A 225 -10.78 -7.22 -1.75
CA PRO A 225 -10.68 -8.55 -2.30
C PRO A 225 -10.58 -9.58 -1.17
N SER A 226 -11.13 -10.74 -1.43
CA SER A 226 -10.90 -11.92 -0.62
C SER A 226 -10.91 -13.17 -1.49
N TRP A 227 -10.33 -14.24 -0.99
CA TRP A 227 -10.32 -15.49 -1.74
C TRP A 227 -11.72 -15.98 -2.06
N ARG A 228 -12.56 -16.18 -1.05
CA ARG A 228 -13.86 -16.84 -1.19
C ARG A 228 -14.91 -15.91 -1.82
N LEU A 229 -14.96 -14.68 -1.36
CA LEU A 229 -15.98 -13.71 -1.82
C LEU A 229 -15.59 -13.05 -3.14
N GLY A 230 -14.33 -13.19 -3.57
CA GLY A 230 -13.83 -12.49 -4.75
C GLY A 230 -13.57 -11.02 -4.48
N ILE A 231 -14.05 -10.13 -5.33
CA ILE A 231 -13.94 -8.68 -5.14
C ILE A 231 -15.29 -8.14 -4.70
N THR A 232 -15.31 -7.39 -3.61
CA THR A 232 -16.54 -6.84 -3.02
C THR A 232 -16.48 -5.32 -3.02
N GLY A 233 -17.56 -4.67 -3.45
CA GLY A 233 -17.80 -3.24 -3.29
C GLY A 233 -18.79 -2.98 -2.15
N VAL A 234 -18.39 -2.15 -1.18
CA VAL A 234 -19.17 -1.83 0.02
C VAL A 234 -19.42 -0.34 0.05
N ASP A 235 -20.67 0.07 0.27
CA ASP A 235 -21.04 1.47 0.46
C ASP A 235 -20.26 2.09 1.62
N PHE A 236 -19.53 3.14 1.34
CA PHE A 236 -18.62 3.75 2.31
C PHE A 236 -19.37 4.28 3.55
N ALA A 237 -20.54 4.89 3.35
CA ALA A 237 -21.27 5.56 4.43
C ALA A 237 -22.00 4.57 5.33
N SER A 238 -22.61 3.53 4.76
CA SER A 238 -23.50 2.61 5.48
C SER A 238 -22.88 1.25 5.81
N GLY A 239 -21.79 0.86 5.15
CA GLY A 239 -21.24 -0.49 5.26
C GLY A 239 -22.04 -1.57 4.53
N ARG A 240 -23.08 -1.19 3.76
CA ARG A 240 -23.89 -2.14 3.00
C ARG A 240 -23.10 -2.65 1.79
N GLN A 241 -23.05 -3.97 1.61
CA GLN A 241 -22.49 -4.56 0.40
C GLN A 241 -23.34 -4.16 -0.80
N LEU A 242 -22.71 -3.57 -1.82
CA LEU A 242 -23.36 -3.13 -3.05
C LEU A 242 -23.31 -4.19 -4.13
N TRP A 243 -22.16 -4.81 -4.29
CA TRP A 243 -21.91 -5.87 -5.25
C TRP A 243 -20.78 -6.80 -4.77
N GLN A 244 -20.75 -7.97 -5.36
CA GLN A 244 -19.70 -8.98 -5.17
C GLN A 244 -19.47 -9.68 -6.50
N ASN A 245 -18.20 -9.90 -6.82
CA ASN A 245 -17.80 -10.61 -8.02
C ASN A 245 -16.82 -11.75 -7.68
N SER A 246 -17.31 -12.98 -7.70
CA SER A 246 -16.56 -14.19 -7.31
C SER A 246 -15.62 -14.64 -8.43
N VAL A 247 -14.62 -13.84 -8.74
CA VAL A 247 -13.74 -14.00 -9.93
C VAL A 247 -12.51 -14.88 -9.71
N PHE A 248 -12.17 -15.27 -8.47
CA PHE A 248 -10.90 -15.95 -8.20
C PHE A 248 -10.96 -17.48 -8.26
N GLY A 249 -12.13 -18.06 -8.48
CA GLY A 249 -12.26 -19.51 -8.62
C GLY A 249 -12.50 -20.26 -7.32
N LYS A 250 -12.36 -21.61 -7.36
CA LYS A 250 -12.78 -22.50 -6.25
C LYS A 250 -11.64 -23.07 -5.42
N LYS A 251 -10.38 -22.86 -5.81
CA LYS A 251 -9.23 -23.38 -5.08
C LYS A 251 -8.87 -22.45 -3.92
N ALA A 252 -8.29 -23.02 -2.85
CA ALA A 252 -7.84 -22.26 -1.69
C ALA A 252 -6.68 -21.32 -2.08
N GLU A 253 -6.97 -20.07 -2.21
CA GLU A 253 -6.06 -18.97 -2.56
C GLU A 253 -6.13 -17.89 -1.49
N ARG A 254 -5.24 -16.91 -1.54
CA ARG A 254 -5.23 -15.80 -0.58
C ARG A 254 -5.15 -14.47 -1.30
N ALA A 255 -5.98 -13.53 -0.92
CA ALA A 255 -5.85 -12.14 -1.33
C ALA A 255 -4.87 -11.43 -0.36
N ILE A 256 -3.59 -11.36 -0.74
CA ILE A 256 -2.55 -10.68 0.02
C ILE A 256 -2.32 -9.28 -0.55
N ALA A 257 -2.16 -9.19 -1.85
CA ALA A 257 -2.01 -7.92 -2.54
C ALA A 257 -3.24 -7.04 -2.38
N SER A 258 -3.02 -5.75 -2.20
CA SER A 258 -4.09 -4.78 -2.05
C SER A 258 -4.71 -4.41 -3.39
N PRO A 259 -6.02 -4.16 -3.43
CA PRO A 259 -6.71 -3.73 -4.64
C PRO A 259 -6.25 -2.33 -5.05
N LEU A 260 -6.43 -2.02 -6.31
CA LEU A 260 -6.10 -0.74 -6.92
C LEU A 260 -7.27 -0.22 -7.73
N VAL A 261 -7.45 1.09 -7.72
CA VAL A 261 -8.42 1.80 -8.57
C VAL A 261 -7.66 2.69 -9.54
N ALA A 262 -7.99 2.59 -10.82
CA ALA A 262 -7.43 3.42 -11.88
C ALA A 262 -8.54 3.85 -12.85
N GLY A 263 -8.98 5.11 -12.73
CA GLY A 263 -10.15 5.59 -13.44
C GLY A 263 -11.40 4.77 -13.09
N GLU A 264 -12.03 4.17 -14.09
CA GLU A 264 -13.19 3.29 -13.91
C GLU A 264 -12.85 1.85 -13.50
N PHE A 265 -11.56 1.46 -13.61
CA PHE A 265 -11.13 0.10 -13.36
C PHE A 265 -10.88 -0.17 -11.88
N VAL A 266 -11.34 -1.35 -11.44
CA VAL A 266 -11.00 -1.95 -10.15
C VAL A 266 -10.13 -3.17 -10.43
N ILE A 267 -8.93 -3.20 -9.85
CA ILE A 267 -7.91 -4.22 -10.07
C ILE A 267 -7.66 -4.93 -8.75
N ALA A 268 -7.70 -6.25 -8.76
CA ALA A 268 -7.31 -7.05 -7.60
C ALA A 268 -6.63 -8.34 -8.02
N ASN A 269 -5.81 -8.88 -7.16
CA ASN A 269 -5.17 -10.17 -7.35
C ASN A 269 -5.39 -11.10 -6.16
N CYS A 270 -5.38 -12.37 -6.47
CA CYS A 270 -5.46 -13.46 -5.54
C CYS A 270 -4.59 -14.60 -6.05
N GLY A 271 -4.08 -15.44 -5.16
CA GLY A 271 -3.28 -16.56 -5.60
C GLY A 271 -2.71 -17.38 -4.46
N PHE A 272 -1.92 -18.37 -4.87
CA PHE A 272 -1.17 -19.23 -3.98
C PHE A 272 0.29 -19.31 -4.43
N VAL A 273 1.20 -19.55 -3.51
CA VAL A 273 2.64 -19.65 -3.83
C VAL A 273 2.86 -20.78 -4.85
N GLY A 274 3.47 -20.39 -5.99
CA GLY A 274 3.84 -21.34 -7.05
C GLY A 274 2.75 -21.72 -8.04
N ARG A 275 1.47 -21.36 -7.81
CA ARG A 275 0.36 -21.75 -8.70
C ARG A 275 -0.87 -20.85 -8.53
N ASP A 276 -1.81 -21.00 -9.47
CA ASP A 276 -3.18 -20.44 -9.39
C ASP A 276 -3.20 -18.96 -8.96
N LYS A 277 -2.45 -18.13 -9.67
CA LYS A 277 -2.38 -16.67 -9.45
C LYS A 277 -3.20 -15.95 -10.50
N HIS A 278 -3.99 -14.97 -10.06
CA HIS A 278 -4.86 -14.18 -10.92
C HIS A 278 -4.72 -12.69 -10.60
N VAL A 279 -4.59 -11.89 -11.63
CA VAL A 279 -4.89 -10.46 -11.59
C VAL A 279 -6.15 -10.26 -12.41
N VAL A 280 -7.18 -9.70 -11.80
CA VAL A 280 -8.47 -9.46 -12.44
C VAL A 280 -8.73 -7.97 -12.50
N VAL A 281 -9.14 -7.49 -13.66
CA VAL A 281 -9.55 -6.11 -13.89
C VAL A 281 -11.05 -6.08 -14.13
N LEU A 282 -11.76 -5.36 -13.29
CA LEU A 282 -13.18 -5.10 -13.40
C LEU A 282 -13.43 -3.69 -13.91
N LYS A 283 -14.55 -3.51 -14.61
CA LYS A 283 -15.09 -2.21 -15.02
C LYS A 283 -16.58 -2.15 -14.74
N PRO A 284 -17.22 -0.97 -14.75
CA PRO A 284 -18.66 -0.85 -14.63
C PRO A 284 -19.37 -1.77 -15.62
N GLY A 285 -20.31 -2.55 -15.10
CA GLY A 285 -21.08 -3.53 -15.86
C GLY A 285 -22.18 -2.88 -16.66
N LYS A 286 -22.85 -3.71 -17.50
CA LYS A 286 -23.99 -3.26 -18.31
C LYS A 286 -25.18 -2.84 -17.46
N ASN A 287 -25.36 -3.45 -16.29
CA ASN A 287 -26.43 -3.10 -15.35
C ASN A 287 -25.91 -2.09 -14.33
N PRO A 288 -26.68 -1.06 -13.98
CA PRO A 288 -26.30 -0.12 -12.94
C PRO A 288 -25.93 -0.83 -11.63
N GLY A 289 -24.80 -0.44 -11.03
CA GLY A 289 -24.33 -1.00 -9.77
C GLY A 289 -23.64 -2.37 -9.86
N THR A 290 -23.44 -2.91 -11.07
CA THR A 290 -22.62 -4.11 -11.29
C THR A 290 -21.21 -3.77 -11.77
N MET A 291 -20.28 -4.71 -11.55
CA MET A 291 -18.94 -4.68 -12.09
C MET A 291 -18.71 -5.95 -12.89
N ASP A 292 -18.28 -5.82 -14.15
CA ASP A 292 -18.00 -6.94 -15.02
C ASP A 292 -16.49 -7.12 -15.18
N GLU A 293 -16.04 -8.37 -15.35
CA GLU A 293 -14.64 -8.63 -15.69
C GLU A 293 -14.33 -8.08 -17.08
N ALA A 294 -13.38 -7.15 -17.13
CA ALA A 294 -12.87 -6.64 -18.41
C ALA A 294 -11.85 -7.62 -19.01
N TRP A 295 -10.92 -8.09 -18.19
CA TRP A 295 -9.92 -9.07 -18.54
C TRP A 295 -9.19 -9.58 -17.31
N ARG A 296 -8.41 -10.66 -17.48
CA ARG A 296 -7.53 -11.21 -16.42
C ARG A 296 -6.17 -11.61 -16.95
N CYS A 297 -5.19 -11.65 -16.05
CA CYS A 297 -3.86 -12.17 -16.28
C CYS A 297 -3.57 -13.28 -15.26
N GLU A 298 -3.18 -14.47 -15.75
CA GLU A 298 -2.80 -15.61 -14.90
C GLU A 298 -1.30 -15.90 -15.03
N LYS A 299 -0.75 -15.67 -16.23
CA LYS A 299 0.67 -15.92 -16.50
C LYS A 299 1.54 -14.87 -15.82
N SER A 300 2.44 -15.33 -14.94
CA SER A 300 3.36 -14.48 -14.18
C SER A 300 2.68 -13.45 -13.27
N ALA A 301 1.41 -13.66 -12.92
CA ALA A 301 0.70 -12.83 -11.98
C ALA A 301 1.41 -12.80 -10.60
N PRO A 302 1.48 -11.65 -9.92
CA PRO A 302 2.01 -11.56 -8.57
C PRO A 302 1.07 -12.20 -7.55
N HIS A 303 1.63 -12.70 -6.45
CA HIS A 303 0.88 -13.17 -5.30
C HIS A 303 0.88 -12.12 -4.17
N ILE A 304 2.06 -11.61 -3.80
CA ILE A 304 2.22 -10.65 -2.70
C ILE A 304 2.29 -9.21 -3.20
N PRO A 305 3.17 -8.84 -4.16
CA PRO A 305 3.23 -7.47 -4.64
C PRO A 305 1.92 -7.04 -5.30
N SER A 306 1.44 -5.85 -4.93
CA SER A 306 0.27 -5.25 -5.58
C SER A 306 0.64 -4.68 -6.96
N PRO A 307 -0.26 -4.75 -7.96
CA PRO A 307 -0.10 -4.07 -9.23
C PRO A 307 0.11 -2.56 -9.08
N ILE A 308 0.65 -1.91 -10.10
CA ILE A 308 0.73 -0.45 -10.18
C ILE A 308 0.32 0.01 -11.57
N VAL A 309 -0.43 1.10 -11.64
CA VAL A 309 -0.89 1.71 -12.90
C VAL A 309 -0.25 3.08 -13.03
N VAL A 310 0.39 3.32 -14.17
CA VAL A 310 1.01 4.61 -14.53
C VAL A 310 0.47 5.03 -15.89
N GLY A 311 -0.38 6.05 -15.92
CA GLY A 311 -1.11 6.43 -17.12
C GLY A 311 -2.05 5.32 -17.59
N ASP A 312 -1.87 4.87 -18.83
CA ASP A 312 -2.64 3.79 -19.46
C ASP A 312 -1.94 2.42 -19.38
N ARG A 313 -0.84 2.31 -18.63
CA ARG A 313 -0.06 1.10 -18.45
C ARG A 313 -0.24 0.52 -17.06
N MET A 314 -0.38 -0.80 -16.98
CA MET A 314 -0.31 -1.54 -15.74
C MET A 314 0.98 -2.34 -15.67
N PHE A 315 1.68 -2.26 -14.54
CA PHE A 315 2.86 -3.05 -14.28
C PHE A 315 2.56 -4.09 -13.22
N LEU A 316 2.84 -5.35 -13.54
CA LEU A 316 2.79 -6.49 -12.63
C LEU A 316 4.22 -6.87 -12.28
N TRP A 317 4.54 -6.85 -11.00
CA TRP A 317 5.85 -7.27 -10.50
C TRP A 317 5.68 -8.54 -9.66
N SER A 318 6.07 -9.69 -10.21
CA SER A 318 5.85 -10.96 -9.53
C SER A 318 6.82 -11.17 -8.38
N ASP A 319 6.45 -12.07 -7.45
CA ASP A 319 7.27 -12.46 -6.30
C ASP A 319 8.68 -12.93 -6.68
N LEU A 320 8.84 -13.48 -7.87
CA LEU A 320 10.12 -14.02 -8.39
C LEU A 320 10.77 -13.12 -9.44
N GLY A 321 10.45 -11.82 -9.45
CA GLY A 321 11.08 -10.82 -10.27
C GLY A 321 10.71 -10.81 -11.76
N VAL A 322 9.62 -11.48 -12.16
CA VAL A 322 9.07 -11.27 -13.51
C VAL A 322 8.26 -9.99 -13.49
N ILE A 323 8.56 -9.07 -14.40
CA ILE A 323 7.86 -7.81 -14.58
C ILE A 323 7.13 -7.86 -15.92
N GLN A 324 5.86 -7.47 -15.92
CA GLN A 324 5.06 -7.29 -17.13
C GLN A 324 4.56 -5.86 -17.21
N CYS A 325 4.63 -5.26 -18.40
CA CYS A 325 3.93 -4.05 -18.75
C CYS A 325 2.77 -4.42 -19.66
N LEU A 326 1.56 -4.00 -19.29
CA LEU A 326 0.32 -4.30 -20.03
C LEU A 326 -0.44 -3.00 -20.29
N LYS A 327 -1.22 -2.99 -21.38
CA LYS A 327 -2.24 -1.96 -21.59
C LYS A 327 -3.37 -2.15 -20.57
N LEU A 328 -3.66 -1.14 -19.77
CA LEU A 328 -4.68 -1.21 -18.72
C LEU A 328 -6.06 -1.60 -19.27
N ALA A 329 -6.45 -1.02 -20.41
CA ALA A 329 -7.79 -1.22 -20.94
C ALA A 329 -8.05 -2.64 -21.50
N THR A 330 -7.02 -3.35 -21.97
CA THR A 330 -7.17 -4.60 -22.71
C THR A 330 -6.44 -5.79 -22.11
N GLY A 331 -5.44 -5.57 -21.24
CA GLY A 331 -4.56 -6.61 -20.74
C GLY A 331 -3.50 -7.08 -21.77
N GLU A 332 -3.42 -6.43 -22.93
CA GLU A 332 -2.39 -6.72 -23.93
C GLU A 332 -0.99 -6.48 -23.34
N VAL A 333 -0.13 -7.50 -23.41
CA VAL A 333 1.23 -7.44 -22.91
C VAL A 333 2.11 -6.64 -23.87
N ILE A 334 2.69 -5.55 -23.40
CA ILE A 334 3.63 -4.72 -24.17
C ILE A 334 5.01 -5.36 -24.10
N TRP A 335 5.47 -5.71 -22.88
CA TRP A 335 6.71 -6.46 -22.67
C TRP A 335 6.66 -7.31 -21.38
N THR A 336 7.52 -8.32 -21.33
CA THR A 336 7.76 -9.17 -20.16
C THR A 336 9.24 -9.37 -20.00
N GLU A 337 9.76 -9.04 -18.82
CA GLU A 337 11.19 -9.15 -18.50
C GLU A 337 11.38 -9.71 -17.10
N ARG A 338 12.60 -10.18 -16.81
CA ARG A 338 12.96 -10.71 -15.51
C ARG A 338 14.14 -9.96 -14.91
N VAL A 339 13.96 -9.58 -13.63
CA VAL A 339 15.04 -9.08 -12.78
C VAL A 339 15.35 -10.08 -11.68
N ALA A 340 16.60 -10.13 -11.22
CA ALA A 340 16.98 -11.00 -10.11
C ALA A 340 16.42 -10.47 -8.78
N GLY A 341 15.93 -11.37 -7.93
CA GLY A 341 15.43 -11.09 -6.59
C GLY A 341 14.10 -11.76 -6.30
N GLU A 342 13.76 -11.82 -5.01
CA GLU A 342 12.44 -12.18 -4.51
C GLU A 342 11.79 -10.92 -3.91
N PHE A 343 10.55 -10.62 -4.29
CA PHE A 343 9.89 -9.37 -3.94
C PHE A 343 8.62 -9.62 -3.14
N PHE A 344 8.56 -9.07 -1.93
CA PHE A 344 7.37 -9.08 -1.09
C PHE A 344 6.80 -7.67 -0.93
N GLY A 345 7.66 -6.64 -0.87
CA GLY A 345 7.23 -5.25 -1.01
C GLY A 345 6.60 -4.98 -2.37
N SER A 346 5.57 -4.15 -2.40
CA SER A 346 4.94 -3.71 -3.64
C SER A 346 5.77 -2.63 -4.34
N PRO A 347 5.77 -2.56 -5.68
CA PRO A 347 6.42 -1.46 -6.38
C PRO A 347 5.71 -0.12 -6.09
N VAL A 348 6.49 0.95 -6.09
CA VAL A 348 6.03 2.34 -6.08
C VAL A 348 6.60 3.08 -7.28
N CYS A 349 5.92 4.12 -7.75
CA CYS A 349 6.38 4.94 -8.86
C CYS A 349 6.63 6.37 -8.41
N ALA A 350 7.78 6.91 -8.77
CA ALA A 350 8.14 8.30 -8.54
C ALA A 350 8.78 8.89 -9.81
N GLY A 351 8.23 9.99 -10.30
CA GLY A 351 8.76 10.68 -11.48
C GLY A 351 8.94 9.75 -12.70
N GLY A 352 8.00 8.84 -12.96
CA GLY A 352 8.04 7.90 -14.07
C GLY A 352 9.02 6.72 -13.89
N ARG A 353 9.49 6.46 -12.67
CA ARG A 353 10.38 5.34 -12.33
C ARG A 353 9.71 4.43 -11.32
N LEU A 354 9.73 3.13 -11.60
CA LEU A 354 9.27 2.09 -10.68
C LEU A 354 10.40 1.70 -9.74
N PHE A 355 10.13 1.69 -8.45
CA PHE A 355 11.06 1.25 -7.41
C PHE A 355 10.45 0.03 -6.71
N SER A 356 11.16 -1.08 -6.68
CA SER A 356 10.76 -2.26 -5.92
C SER A 356 11.96 -2.80 -5.16
N VAL A 357 11.75 -3.18 -3.90
CA VAL A 357 12.82 -3.68 -3.03
C VAL A 357 12.70 -5.19 -2.93
N ASP A 358 13.78 -5.91 -3.20
CA ASP A 358 13.82 -7.35 -2.98
C ASP A 358 14.04 -7.70 -1.49
N LYS A 359 13.83 -8.95 -1.13
CA LYS A 359 13.99 -9.43 0.25
C LYS A 359 15.39 -9.26 0.83
N THR A 360 16.41 -9.16 -0.02
CA THR A 360 17.80 -8.94 0.41
C THR A 360 18.14 -7.47 0.60
N GLY A 361 17.22 -6.56 0.25
CA GLY A 361 17.38 -5.12 0.38
C GLY A 361 17.97 -4.45 -0.85
N ILE A 362 17.90 -5.07 -2.01
CA ILE A 362 18.28 -4.40 -3.26
C ILE A 362 17.06 -3.68 -3.84
N VAL A 363 17.15 -2.38 -3.98
CA VAL A 363 16.14 -1.57 -4.67
C VAL A 363 16.40 -1.59 -6.16
N VAL A 364 15.53 -2.28 -6.90
CA VAL A 364 15.56 -2.33 -8.37
C VAL A 364 14.75 -1.17 -8.91
N VAL A 365 15.34 -0.41 -9.84
CA VAL A 365 14.69 0.74 -10.47
C VAL A 365 14.50 0.48 -11.96
N VAL A 366 13.27 0.60 -12.44
CA VAL A 366 12.87 0.35 -13.84
C VAL A 366 12.10 1.56 -14.37
N ALA A 367 12.29 1.93 -15.62
CA ALA A 367 11.49 2.97 -16.28
C ALA A 367 10.03 2.51 -16.42
N ALA A 368 9.07 3.37 -16.08
CA ALA A 368 7.64 3.12 -16.30
C ALA A 368 7.28 3.47 -17.77
N ALA A 369 7.74 2.66 -18.73
CA ALA A 369 7.69 2.96 -20.17
C ALA A 369 7.28 1.74 -21.01
N ASP A 370 7.01 1.95 -22.32
CA ASP A 370 6.66 0.92 -23.31
C ASP A 370 7.83 0.01 -23.69
N LYS A 371 9.02 0.34 -23.26
CA LYS A 371 10.22 -0.47 -23.44
C LYS A 371 10.84 -0.70 -22.07
N PHE A 372 11.23 -1.95 -21.80
CA PHE A 372 11.95 -2.28 -20.57
C PHE A 372 13.31 -1.58 -20.54
N GLU A 373 13.56 -0.89 -19.43
CA GLU A 373 14.85 -0.30 -19.12
C GLU A 373 15.10 -0.41 -17.62
N MET A 374 16.10 -1.19 -17.23
CA MET A 374 16.57 -1.24 -15.84
C MET A 374 17.54 -0.09 -15.61
N LEU A 375 17.13 0.87 -14.77
CA LEU A 375 17.89 2.09 -14.52
C LEU A 375 18.95 1.93 -13.43
N ALA A 376 18.67 1.11 -12.41
CA ALA A 376 19.59 0.91 -11.30
C ALA A 376 19.27 -0.33 -10.44
N ARG A 377 20.26 -0.72 -9.63
CA ARG A 377 20.17 -1.64 -8.51
C ARG A 377 20.92 -1.03 -7.32
N ASN A 378 20.20 -0.59 -6.30
CA ASN A 378 20.77 0.14 -5.16
C ASN A 378 20.71 -0.74 -3.90
N PRO A 379 21.84 -1.20 -3.35
CA PRO A 379 21.84 -2.02 -2.15
C PRO A 379 21.57 -1.18 -0.88
N LEU A 380 20.74 -1.72 0.02
CA LEU A 380 20.53 -1.21 1.37
C LEU A 380 21.33 -2.00 2.42
N GLU A 381 21.89 -3.16 2.00
CA GLU A 381 22.70 -4.07 2.81
C GLU A 381 21.95 -4.71 3.99
N GLU A 382 20.62 -4.68 3.95
CA GLU A 382 19.74 -5.26 4.96
C GLU A 382 18.45 -5.79 4.33
N SER A 383 17.95 -6.90 4.84
CA SER A 383 16.70 -7.50 4.37
C SER A 383 15.49 -6.61 4.64
N THR A 384 14.50 -6.72 3.75
CA THR A 384 13.20 -6.05 3.94
C THR A 384 12.06 -6.78 3.23
N GLN A 385 10.85 -6.59 3.74
CA GLN A 385 9.60 -6.97 3.08
C GLN A 385 8.63 -5.77 3.00
N ALA A 386 9.07 -4.60 3.47
CA ALA A 386 8.25 -3.39 3.48
C ALA A 386 8.24 -2.70 2.12
N THR A 387 7.14 -2.03 1.83
CA THR A 387 7.00 -1.15 0.65
C THR A 387 7.54 0.24 0.98
N PRO A 388 8.31 0.90 0.10
CA PRO A 388 8.77 2.26 0.31
C PRO A 388 7.62 3.27 0.42
N ALA A 389 7.84 4.36 1.15
CA ALA A 389 6.99 5.55 1.18
C ALA A 389 7.70 6.73 0.50
N ILE A 390 6.94 7.61 -0.16
CA ILE A 390 7.50 8.74 -0.92
C ILE A 390 6.73 10.00 -0.56
N ALA A 391 7.44 11.00 -0.05
CA ALA A 391 6.86 12.31 0.25
C ALA A 391 7.94 13.39 0.31
N GLY A 392 7.63 14.59 -0.15
CA GLY A 392 8.50 15.76 -0.04
C GLY A 392 9.85 15.59 -0.72
N GLY A 393 9.91 14.92 -1.88
CA GLY A 393 11.14 14.64 -2.61
C GLY A 393 12.03 13.58 -1.96
N ARG A 394 11.51 12.79 -1.03
CA ARG A 394 12.23 11.78 -0.28
C ARG A 394 11.54 10.43 -0.34
N MET A 395 12.33 9.37 -0.34
CA MET A 395 11.88 7.99 -0.22
C MET A 395 12.32 7.44 1.13
N PHE A 396 11.38 6.90 1.88
CA PHE A 396 11.61 6.28 3.19
C PHE A 396 11.47 4.77 3.05
N ILE A 397 12.51 4.03 3.42
CA ILE A 397 12.55 2.58 3.28
C ILE A 397 12.88 1.97 4.64
N ARG A 398 11.97 1.12 5.12
CA ARG A 398 12.20 0.32 6.30
C ARG A 398 12.92 -0.97 5.91
N THR A 399 13.98 -1.30 6.63
CA THR A 399 14.65 -2.60 6.61
C THR A 399 14.41 -3.35 7.93
N SER A 400 15.06 -4.49 8.13
CA SER A 400 14.92 -5.28 9.36
C SER A 400 15.32 -4.49 10.62
N GLU A 401 16.34 -3.65 10.54
CA GLU A 401 16.93 -2.96 11.69
C GLU A 401 16.91 -1.44 11.58
N HIS A 402 16.73 -0.89 10.36
CA HIS A 402 16.85 0.55 10.14
C HIS A 402 15.68 1.14 9.34
N LEU A 403 15.55 2.45 9.45
CA LEU A 403 14.78 3.30 8.54
C LEU A 403 15.77 4.18 7.77
N HIS A 404 15.67 4.13 6.44
CA HIS A 404 16.50 4.89 5.51
C HIS A 404 15.69 6.03 4.90
N CYS A 405 16.32 7.18 4.71
CA CYS A 405 15.79 8.29 3.93
C CYS A 405 16.70 8.55 2.73
N ILE A 406 16.13 8.43 1.54
CA ILE A 406 16.81 8.64 0.27
C ILE A 406 16.20 9.86 -0.42
N GLY A 407 17.02 10.71 -0.99
CA GLY A 407 16.57 11.89 -1.71
C GLY A 407 17.73 12.68 -2.30
N THR A 408 17.41 13.84 -2.84
CA THR A 408 18.44 14.79 -3.25
C THR A 408 18.71 15.73 -2.06
N ALA A 409 19.98 15.85 -1.67
CA ALA A 409 20.35 16.85 -0.69
C ALA A 409 20.01 18.23 -1.26
N HIS A 410 19.14 18.98 -0.59
CA HIS A 410 18.97 20.39 -0.88
C HIS A 410 20.15 21.14 -0.24
N PRO A 411 20.79 22.05 -0.97
CA PRO A 411 21.88 22.86 -0.45
C PRO A 411 21.45 23.74 0.73
#